data_53ed9e483d5c5b589468a922895ec16e
#
_entry.id   53ed9e483d5c5b589468a922895ec16e
#
_cell.length_a   1.000
_cell.length_b   1.000
_cell.length_c   1.000
_cell.angle_alpha   90.00
_cell.angle_beta   90.00
_cell.angle_gamma   90.00
#
_symmetry.space_group_name_H-M   'P 1'
#
loop_
_entity.id
_entity.type
_entity.pdbx_description
1 polymer ?
#
loop_
_entity_poly.entity_id
_entity_poly.type
_entity_poly.pdbx_seq_one_letter_code
_entity_poly.pdbx_strand_id
1 'polypeptide(L)'
;MDQDTILEQIRRDPFARFLGIELLEVREGYAKAALTVQEHMLNFHGIPHGGVIFSLADAAFAAASNSHGQVAVALHVSINFLAAVSPGARLTAEATEEHLTRRTGLYRLAVTSEDGTLIALAHGTVYRKDQPLSGGPPKA
;
A
#
# COMPACT_ATOMS: atom_id res chain seq x y z
N MET A 1 0.30 20.39 -5.66
CA MET A 1 1.33 19.43 -6.14
C MET A 1 0.67 18.54 -7.19
N ASP A 2 1.29 18.38 -8.35
CA ASP A 2 0.71 17.55 -9.39
C ASP A 2 0.91 16.05 -9.13
N GLN A 3 0.17 15.21 -9.86
CA GLN A 3 0.18 13.78 -9.64
C GLN A 3 1.54 13.13 -9.94
N ASP A 4 2.27 13.64 -10.93
CA ASP A 4 3.59 13.09 -11.26
C ASP A 4 4.61 13.34 -10.14
N THR A 5 4.57 14.51 -9.52
CA THR A 5 5.44 14.85 -8.40
C THR A 5 5.09 14.00 -7.18
N ILE A 6 3.80 13.79 -6.91
CA ILE A 6 3.33 12.94 -5.82
C ILE A 6 3.81 11.51 -6.04
N LEU A 7 3.62 10.97 -7.23
CA LEU A 7 4.03 9.61 -7.60
C LEU A 7 5.53 9.43 -7.42
N GLU A 8 6.33 10.38 -7.90
CA GLU A 8 7.78 10.33 -7.77
C GLU A 8 8.22 10.31 -6.31
N GLN A 9 7.60 11.12 -5.47
CA GLN A 9 7.92 11.17 -4.05
C GLN A 9 7.57 9.86 -3.35
N ILE A 10 6.40 9.31 -3.63
CA ILE A 10 5.95 8.05 -3.00
C ILE A 10 6.87 6.90 -3.42
N ARG A 11 7.34 6.88 -4.67
CA ARG A 11 8.28 5.87 -5.17
C ARG A 11 9.62 5.85 -4.46
N ARG A 12 9.94 6.86 -3.66
CA ARG A 12 11.18 6.92 -2.89
C ARG A 12 11.12 6.14 -1.58
N ASP A 13 9.99 5.49 -1.26
CA ASP A 13 9.82 4.71 -0.03
C ASP A 13 10.87 3.61 0.05
N PRO A 14 11.83 3.70 1.01
CA PRO A 14 12.94 2.74 1.08
C PRO A 14 12.49 1.32 1.39
N PHE A 15 11.49 1.15 2.27
CA PHE A 15 11.03 -0.17 2.67
C PHE A 15 10.31 -0.87 1.52
N ALA A 16 9.47 -0.16 0.78
CA ALA A 16 8.81 -0.72 -0.39
C ALA A 16 9.84 -1.13 -1.44
N ARG A 17 10.87 -0.32 -1.65
CA ARG A 17 11.95 -0.63 -2.59
C ARG A 17 12.75 -1.85 -2.14
N PHE A 18 13.01 -1.98 -0.86
CA PHE A 18 13.71 -3.14 -0.30
C PHE A 18 12.96 -4.44 -0.56
N LEU A 19 11.63 -4.43 -0.42
CA LEU A 19 10.80 -5.59 -0.69
C LEU A 19 10.55 -5.83 -2.19
N GLY A 20 10.93 -4.89 -3.06
CA GLY A 20 10.63 -5.00 -4.47
C GLY A 20 9.19 -4.69 -4.83
N ILE A 21 8.51 -3.91 -4.00
CA ILE A 21 7.15 -3.46 -4.28
C ILE A 21 7.21 -2.39 -5.38
N GLU A 22 6.45 -2.63 -6.45
CA GLU A 22 6.33 -1.70 -7.56
C GLU A 22 5.03 -0.91 -7.42
N LEU A 23 5.12 0.42 -7.45
CA LEU A 23 3.95 1.28 -7.48
C LEU A 23 3.55 1.47 -8.93
N LEU A 24 2.42 0.87 -9.32
CA LEU A 24 1.97 0.83 -10.72
C LEU A 24 1.11 2.02 -11.11
N GLU A 25 0.27 2.50 -10.20
CA GLU A 25 -0.68 3.57 -10.47
C GLU A 25 -1.00 4.33 -9.21
N VAL A 26 -1.08 5.66 -9.31
CA VAL A 26 -1.59 6.52 -8.25
C VAL A 26 -2.45 7.60 -8.89
N ARG A 27 -3.64 7.80 -8.37
CA ARG A 27 -4.50 8.92 -8.69
C ARG A 27 -5.25 9.31 -7.42
N GLU A 28 -5.95 10.41 -7.43
CA GLU A 28 -6.63 10.85 -6.22
C GLU A 28 -7.56 9.76 -5.65
N GLY A 29 -7.27 9.35 -4.42
CA GLY A 29 -8.05 8.35 -3.70
C GLY A 29 -7.83 6.91 -4.13
N TYR A 30 -6.81 6.63 -4.95
CA TYR A 30 -6.56 5.29 -5.46
C TYR A 30 -5.08 5.02 -5.68
N ALA A 31 -4.65 3.81 -5.40
CA ALA A 31 -3.31 3.36 -5.75
C ALA A 31 -3.29 1.86 -6.02
N LYS A 32 -2.36 1.45 -6.87
CA LYS A 32 -2.15 0.05 -7.22
C LYS A 32 -0.66 -0.25 -7.11
N ALA A 33 -0.32 -1.31 -6.40
CA ALA A 33 1.04 -1.76 -6.20
C ALA A 33 1.13 -3.26 -6.44
N ALA A 34 2.32 -3.74 -6.80
CA ALA A 34 2.52 -5.15 -7.08
C ALA A 34 3.83 -5.66 -6.50
N LEU A 35 3.88 -6.96 -6.25
CA LEU A 35 5.04 -7.63 -5.67
C LEU A 35 5.08 -9.07 -6.18
N THR A 36 6.27 -9.52 -6.58
CA THR A 36 6.50 -10.94 -6.85
C THR A 36 7.10 -11.57 -5.61
N VAL A 37 6.48 -12.65 -5.10
CA VAL A 37 6.91 -13.30 -3.88
C VAL A 37 8.25 -14.01 -4.11
N GLN A 38 9.28 -13.58 -3.37
CA GLN A 38 10.62 -14.13 -3.42
C GLN A 38 10.84 -15.13 -2.27
N GLU A 39 11.86 -15.97 -2.40
CA GLU A 39 12.17 -16.99 -1.40
C GLU A 39 12.37 -16.43 0.01
N HIS A 40 13.03 -15.30 0.14
CA HIS A 40 13.29 -14.67 1.44
C HIS A 40 12.04 -14.07 2.10
N MET A 41 10.90 -14.11 1.41
CA MET A 41 9.61 -13.62 1.91
C MET A 41 8.74 -14.75 2.49
N LEU A 42 9.25 -15.97 2.48
CA LEU A 42 8.50 -17.12 2.97
C LEU A 42 8.66 -17.27 4.48
N ASN A 43 7.62 -17.81 5.12
CA ASN A 43 7.68 -18.16 6.53
C ASN A 43 8.22 -19.59 6.71
N PHE A 44 8.25 -20.08 7.93
CA PHE A 44 8.79 -21.41 8.23
C PHE A 44 7.94 -22.56 7.68
N HIS A 45 6.71 -22.29 7.23
CA HIS A 45 5.88 -23.25 6.52
C HIS A 45 6.18 -23.30 5.01
N GLY A 46 7.04 -22.41 4.50
CA GLY A 46 7.35 -22.32 3.08
C GLY A 46 6.31 -21.58 2.25
N ILE A 47 5.45 -20.80 2.88
CA ILE A 47 4.46 -19.95 2.20
C ILE A 47 4.74 -18.47 2.49
N PRO A 48 4.25 -17.55 1.64
CA PRO A 48 4.49 -16.13 1.85
C PRO A 48 4.06 -15.65 3.22
N HIS A 49 4.94 -14.90 3.87
CA HIS A 49 4.70 -14.37 5.20
C HIS A 49 3.53 -13.37 5.15
N GLY A 50 2.63 -13.43 6.14
CA GLY A 50 1.53 -12.46 6.26
C GLY A 50 2.02 -11.02 6.34
N GLY A 51 3.21 -10.79 6.93
CA GLY A 51 3.83 -9.48 6.98
C GLY A 51 4.18 -8.91 5.61
N VAL A 52 4.51 -9.76 4.64
CA VAL A 52 4.78 -9.33 3.26
C VAL A 52 3.48 -8.90 2.58
N ILE A 53 2.42 -9.69 2.73
CA ILE A 53 1.09 -9.36 2.18
C ILE A 53 0.60 -8.05 2.78
N PHE A 54 0.74 -7.88 4.09
CA PHE A 54 0.39 -6.64 4.77
C PHE A 54 1.22 -5.45 4.24
N SER A 55 2.53 -5.63 4.06
CA SER A 55 3.41 -4.57 3.56
C SER A 55 3.02 -4.12 2.17
N LEU A 56 2.61 -5.04 1.31
CA LEU A 56 2.12 -4.71 -0.03
C LEU A 56 0.83 -3.87 0.05
N ALA A 57 -0.13 -4.32 0.87
CA ALA A 57 -1.37 -3.58 1.10
C ALA A 57 -1.08 -2.19 1.68
N ASP A 58 -0.16 -2.11 2.63
CA ASP A 58 0.21 -0.86 3.28
C ASP A 58 0.88 0.12 2.32
N ALA A 59 1.69 -0.37 1.39
CA ALA A 59 2.31 0.48 0.37
C ALA A 59 1.25 1.14 -0.52
N ALA A 60 0.25 0.38 -0.95
CA ALA A 60 -0.87 0.92 -1.72
C ALA A 60 -1.69 1.91 -0.88
N PHE A 61 -1.92 1.59 0.40
CA PHE A 61 -2.64 2.44 1.34
C PHE A 61 -1.94 3.79 1.52
N ALA A 62 -0.63 3.77 1.76
CA ALA A 62 0.16 4.99 1.91
C ALA A 62 0.08 5.85 0.65
N ALA A 63 0.20 5.24 -0.52
CA ALA A 63 0.14 5.95 -1.77
C ALA A 63 -1.25 6.59 -2.01
N ALA A 64 -2.32 5.82 -1.82
CA ALA A 64 -3.68 6.32 -2.02
C ALA A 64 -4.03 7.44 -1.03
N SER A 65 -3.66 7.28 0.24
CA SER A 65 -4.00 8.26 1.26
C SER A 65 -3.21 9.56 1.12
N ASN A 66 -2.01 9.51 0.55
CA ASN A 66 -1.19 10.69 0.29
C ASN A 66 -1.38 11.26 -1.13
N SER A 67 -2.24 10.65 -1.92
CA SER A 67 -2.47 11.04 -3.31
C SER A 67 -3.08 12.44 -3.49
N HIS A 68 -3.65 12.99 -2.43
CA HIS A 68 -4.23 14.34 -2.44
C HIS A 68 -3.17 15.44 -2.25
N GLY A 69 -1.90 15.06 -2.04
CA GLY A 69 -0.83 16.03 -1.80
C GLY A 69 -0.76 16.55 -0.38
N GLN A 70 -1.54 15.99 0.53
CA GLN A 70 -1.55 16.31 1.95
C GLN A 70 -1.02 15.11 2.72
N VAL A 71 -0.16 15.33 3.71
CA VAL A 71 0.41 14.26 4.53
C VAL A 71 -0.71 13.50 5.25
N ALA A 72 -0.72 12.20 5.08
CA ALA A 72 -1.63 11.29 5.80
C ALA A 72 -0.83 10.17 6.43
N VAL A 73 -1.17 9.83 7.66
CA VAL A 73 -0.50 8.75 8.42
C VAL A 73 -1.54 7.76 8.91
N ALA A 74 -1.19 6.48 8.91
CA ALA A 74 -2.11 5.43 9.32
C ALA A 74 -2.44 5.54 10.80
N LEU A 75 -3.73 5.37 11.13
CA LEU A 75 -4.23 5.28 12.49
C LEU A 75 -4.53 3.84 12.88
N HIS A 76 -5.15 3.10 11.98
CA HIS A 76 -5.62 1.75 12.26
C HIS A 76 -5.76 0.98 10.95
N VAL A 77 -5.38 -0.29 10.97
CA VAL A 77 -5.60 -1.21 9.86
C VAL A 77 -6.10 -2.53 10.42
N SER A 78 -7.19 -3.04 9.88
CA SER A 78 -7.63 -4.41 10.14
C SER A 78 -7.49 -5.19 8.85
N ILE A 79 -6.96 -6.42 8.94
CA ILE A 79 -6.71 -7.25 7.76
C ILE A 79 -7.18 -8.67 8.01
N ASN A 80 -7.78 -9.27 6.97
CA ASN A 80 -8.14 -10.67 6.94
C ASN A 80 -7.37 -11.35 5.81
N PHE A 81 -6.65 -12.43 6.15
CA PHE A 81 -5.95 -13.26 5.17
C PHE A 81 -6.90 -14.37 4.76
N LEU A 82 -7.30 -14.41 3.49
CA LEU A 82 -8.43 -15.18 3.02
C LEU A 82 -8.06 -16.41 2.20
N ALA A 83 -6.90 -16.41 1.57
CA ALA A 83 -6.47 -17.50 0.72
C ALA A 83 -4.95 -17.68 0.75
N ALA A 84 -4.50 -18.90 0.51
CA ALA A 84 -3.09 -19.23 0.45
C ALA A 84 -2.46 -18.70 -0.85
N VAL A 85 -1.18 -18.41 -0.77
CA VAL A 85 -0.38 -17.91 -1.88
C VAL A 85 0.79 -18.86 -2.12
N SER A 86 1.09 -19.14 -3.38
CA SER A 86 2.24 -19.96 -3.74
C SER A 86 3.52 -19.13 -3.83
N PRO A 87 4.70 -19.72 -3.50
CA PRO A 87 5.98 -19.07 -3.78
C PRO A 87 6.07 -18.69 -5.27
N GLY A 88 6.64 -17.53 -5.56
CA GLY A 88 6.76 -17.04 -6.93
C GLY A 88 5.53 -16.31 -7.46
N ALA A 89 4.42 -16.31 -6.72
CA ALA A 89 3.21 -15.64 -7.15
C ALA A 89 3.41 -14.13 -7.25
N ARG A 90 2.73 -13.53 -8.23
CA ARG A 90 2.65 -12.08 -8.32
C ARG A 90 1.36 -11.61 -7.68
N LEU A 91 1.51 -10.73 -6.71
CA LEU A 91 0.39 -10.17 -5.96
C LEU A 91 0.20 -8.70 -6.33
N THR A 92 -1.05 -8.28 -6.37
CA THR A 92 -1.42 -6.88 -6.63
C THR A 92 -2.29 -6.38 -5.50
N ALA A 93 -1.94 -5.22 -4.95
CA ALA A 93 -2.77 -4.54 -3.97
C ALA A 93 -3.40 -3.31 -4.59
N GLU A 94 -4.69 -3.12 -4.33
CA GLU A 94 -5.41 -1.93 -4.72
C GLU A 94 -5.98 -1.27 -3.47
N ALA A 95 -5.69 0.03 -3.30
CA ALA A 95 -6.25 0.84 -2.24
C ALA A 95 -7.26 1.80 -2.84
N THR A 96 -8.49 1.76 -2.35
CA THR A 96 -9.60 2.58 -2.84
C THR A 96 -10.20 3.38 -1.69
N GLU A 97 -10.24 4.69 -1.86
CA GLU A 97 -10.82 5.59 -0.88
C GLU A 97 -12.33 5.37 -0.81
N GLU A 98 -12.84 5.14 0.39
CA GLU A 98 -14.27 4.94 0.64
C GLU A 98 -14.92 6.15 1.32
N HIS A 99 -14.14 6.89 2.12
CA HIS A 99 -14.65 8.07 2.82
C HIS A 99 -13.50 9.01 3.14
N LEU A 100 -13.71 10.29 2.92
CA LEU A 100 -12.70 11.31 3.15
C LEU A 100 -13.32 12.48 3.89
N THR A 101 -12.67 12.88 5.01
CA THR A 101 -12.98 14.11 5.70
C THR A 101 -11.74 15.00 5.69
N ARG A 102 -11.84 16.18 6.29
CA ARG A 102 -10.67 17.06 6.40
C ARG A 102 -9.54 16.40 7.19
N ARG A 103 -9.86 15.61 8.22
CA ARG A 103 -8.89 15.04 9.16
C ARG A 103 -8.70 13.55 9.03
N THR A 104 -9.60 12.84 8.41
CA THR A 104 -9.56 11.38 8.35
C THR A 104 -9.87 10.86 6.97
N GLY A 105 -9.44 9.65 6.70
CA GLY A 105 -9.79 8.92 5.50
C GLY A 105 -9.97 7.45 5.80
N LEU A 106 -10.88 6.80 5.10
CA LEU A 106 -11.13 5.36 5.19
C LEU A 106 -10.88 4.73 3.82
N TYR A 107 -10.12 3.64 3.80
CA TYR A 107 -9.69 2.98 2.57
C TYR A 107 -9.93 1.49 2.63
N ARG A 108 -10.35 0.94 1.49
CA ARG A 108 -10.44 -0.49 1.26
C ARG A 108 -9.16 -0.93 0.57
N LEU A 109 -8.52 -2.00 1.10
CA LEU A 109 -7.26 -2.52 0.60
C LEU A 109 -7.48 -3.98 0.19
N ALA A 110 -7.39 -4.29 -1.10
CA ALA A 110 -7.60 -5.63 -1.60
C ALA A 110 -6.31 -6.16 -2.24
N VAL A 111 -5.86 -7.32 -1.80
CA VAL A 111 -4.71 -8.01 -2.39
C VAL A 111 -5.21 -9.21 -3.17
N THR A 112 -4.87 -9.28 -4.45
CA THR A 112 -5.28 -10.35 -5.35
C THR A 112 -4.08 -11.02 -6.00
N SER A 113 -4.22 -12.28 -6.37
CA SER A 113 -3.24 -13.00 -7.18
C SER A 113 -3.56 -12.85 -8.66
N GLU A 114 -2.69 -13.36 -9.52
CA GLU A 114 -2.82 -13.21 -10.97
C GLU A 114 -4.11 -13.85 -11.53
N ASP A 115 -4.62 -14.89 -10.90
CA ASP A 115 -5.87 -15.55 -11.30
C ASP A 115 -7.13 -14.84 -10.79
N GLY A 116 -6.97 -13.71 -10.10
CA GLY A 116 -8.08 -12.94 -9.55
C GLY A 116 -8.55 -13.37 -8.18
N THR A 117 -7.90 -14.37 -7.56
CA THR A 117 -8.26 -14.80 -6.21
C THR A 117 -7.99 -13.70 -5.20
N LEU A 118 -8.97 -13.40 -4.36
CA LEU A 118 -8.78 -12.43 -3.27
C LEU A 118 -7.95 -13.08 -2.15
N ILE A 119 -6.73 -12.61 -1.98
CA ILE A 119 -5.77 -13.16 -1.02
C ILE A 119 -5.96 -12.54 0.36
N ALA A 120 -6.17 -11.25 0.42
CA ALA A 120 -6.39 -10.54 1.67
C ALA A 120 -7.28 -9.33 1.43
N LEU A 121 -8.05 -9.00 2.46
CA LEU A 121 -8.89 -7.81 2.45
C LEU A 121 -8.65 -7.05 3.74
N ALA A 122 -8.35 -5.77 3.62
CA ALA A 122 -8.10 -4.90 4.75
C ALA A 122 -8.88 -3.60 4.63
N HIS A 123 -9.09 -2.95 5.76
CA HIS A 123 -9.61 -1.59 5.84
C HIS A 123 -8.66 -0.78 6.70
N GLY A 124 -8.33 0.42 6.25
CA GLY A 124 -7.42 1.30 6.95
C GLY A 124 -7.98 2.69 7.10
N THR A 125 -7.67 3.31 8.24
CA THR A 125 -7.99 4.72 8.47
C THR A 125 -6.72 5.51 8.62
N VAL A 126 -6.74 6.75 8.12
CA VAL A 126 -5.62 7.68 8.23
C VAL A 126 -6.04 8.94 8.98
N TYR A 127 -5.06 9.58 9.60
CA TYR A 127 -5.15 10.96 10.05
C TYR A 127 -4.49 11.84 8.99
N ARG A 128 -5.17 12.91 8.60
CA ARG A 128 -4.69 13.86 7.60
C ARG A 128 -4.17 15.10 8.30
N LYS A 129 -2.88 15.37 8.12
CA LYS A 129 -2.24 16.55 8.71
C LYS A 129 -2.47 17.76 7.82
N ASP A 130 -2.54 18.95 8.42
CA ASP A 130 -2.55 20.22 7.67
C ASP A 130 -1.12 20.54 7.21
N GLN A 131 -0.59 19.66 6.37
CA GLN A 131 0.80 19.75 5.94
C GLN A 131 0.89 19.18 4.52
N PRO A 132 1.42 19.94 3.56
CA PRO A 132 1.61 19.39 2.21
C PRO A 132 2.74 18.39 2.19
N LEU A 133 2.68 17.46 1.24
CA LEU A 133 3.81 16.58 0.97
C LEU A 133 5.00 17.46 0.54
N SER A 134 6.18 17.16 1.10
CA SER A 134 7.40 17.87 0.73
C SER A 134 8.24 17.01 -0.19
N GLY A 135 9.01 17.63 -1.07
CA GLY A 135 9.83 16.93 -2.07
C GLY A 135 11.16 16.40 -1.57
N GLY A 136 11.31 16.13 -0.29
CA GLY A 136 12.57 15.64 0.27
C GLY A 136 12.39 14.70 1.45
N PRO A 137 13.48 14.11 1.97
CA PRO A 137 13.41 13.27 3.14
C PRO A 137 12.92 14.07 4.35
N PRO A 138 12.25 13.39 5.33
CA PRO A 138 11.80 14.09 6.51
C PRO A 138 12.99 14.70 7.26
N LYS A 139 12.80 15.89 7.79
CA LYS A 139 13.81 16.54 8.62
C LYS A 139 13.80 15.86 9.98
N ALA A 140 14.99 15.63 10.48
CA ALA A 140 15.17 15.03 11.80
C ALA A 140 14.59 15.95 12.90
#